data_ef1ea274a79d737b33271f28e9213baf
#
_entry.id   ef1ea274a79d737b33271f28e9213baf
#
_cell.length_a   1.000
_cell.length_b   1.000
_cell.length_c   1.000
_cell.angle_alpha   90.00
_cell.angle_beta   90.00
_cell.angle_gamma   90.00
#
_symmetry.space_group_name_H-M   'P 1'
#
loop_
_entity.id
_entity.type
_entity.pdbx_description
1 polymer ?
#
loop_
_entity_poly.entity_id
_entity_poly.type
_entity_poly.pdbx_seq_one_letter_code
_entity_poly.pdbx_strand_id
1 'polypeptide(L)'
;MMAAKFPDGTERRGAVEIRAVGRRLMGYAATFGTEAKIGAFTETIRAGAFRRSLAAAGDVLALVDHDPARLLARTGSGTLRLSEDARGLAFDLDVPDTQLGRDLLIMTERRDLGGMSFSFRATKEAWPSVERRELIDLDLHEVSVIQAWPAYPATSVSARARQRQEGAHLIRARLLVLS
;
A
#
# COMPACT_ATOMS: atom_id res chain seq x y z
N MET A 1 1.26 -19.58 -18.22
CA MET A 1 0.68 -19.10 -16.96
C MET A 1 0.90 -17.59 -16.92
N MET A 2 -0.15 -16.77 -17.12
CA MET A 2 -0.02 -15.32 -17.08
C MET A 2 0.17 -14.87 -15.63
N ALA A 3 1.27 -14.21 -15.33
CA ALA A 3 1.45 -13.54 -14.04
C ALA A 3 0.35 -12.49 -13.88
N ALA A 4 -0.35 -12.51 -12.73
CA ALA A 4 -1.35 -11.49 -12.41
C ALA A 4 -0.65 -10.12 -12.39
N LYS A 5 -1.01 -9.26 -13.34
CA LYS A 5 -0.44 -7.93 -13.50
C LYS A 5 -1.32 -6.94 -12.74
N PHE A 6 -0.76 -6.22 -11.79
CA PHE A 6 -1.46 -5.11 -11.15
C PHE A 6 -1.83 -4.03 -12.17
N PRO A 7 -2.95 -3.31 -11.96
CA PRO A 7 -3.38 -2.23 -12.85
C PRO A 7 -2.29 -1.18 -13.06
N ASP A 8 -2.29 -0.54 -14.23
CA ASP A 8 -1.36 0.55 -14.53
C ASP A 8 -1.54 1.71 -13.54
N GLY A 9 -0.43 2.27 -13.07
CA GLY A 9 -0.42 3.32 -12.05
C GLY A 9 -0.48 2.83 -10.61
N THR A 10 -0.33 1.53 -10.36
CA THR A 10 -0.24 0.98 -8.99
C THR A 10 0.99 1.49 -8.27
N GLU A 11 0.77 2.02 -7.07
CA GLU A 11 1.78 2.47 -6.12
C GLU A 11 1.82 1.55 -4.90
N ARG A 12 2.95 1.50 -4.18
CA ARG A 12 3.13 0.69 -2.98
C ARG A 12 3.69 1.52 -1.84
N ARG A 13 3.17 1.26 -0.61
CA ARG A 13 3.65 1.89 0.63
C ARG A 13 3.70 0.86 1.73
N GLY A 14 4.58 1.06 2.71
CA GLY A 14 4.76 0.16 3.85
C GLY A 14 4.50 0.81 5.20
N ALA A 15 4.09 -0.01 6.16
CA ALA A 15 3.96 0.30 7.58
C ALA A 15 4.50 -0.86 8.42
N VAL A 16 4.98 -0.59 9.64
CA VAL A 16 5.70 -1.57 10.48
C VAL A 16 4.82 -2.02 11.65
N GLU A 17 3.57 -2.40 11.42
CA GLU A 17 2.72 -2.85 12.50
C GLU A 17 1.99 -4.15 12.16
N ILE A 18 2.56 -5.26 12.59
CA ILE A 18 2.01 -6.60 12.44
C ILE A 18 2.22 -7.40 13.72
N ARG A 19 1.21 -8.13 14.15
CA ARG A 19 1.26 -9.05 15.28
C ARG A 19 0.49 -10.32 14.99
N ALA A 20 0.93 -11.44 15.58
CA ALA A 20 0.22 -12.70 15.57
C ALA A 20 -0.70 -12.83 16.81
N VAL A 21 -1.90 -13.37 16.61
CA VAL A 21 -2.83 -13.77 17.68
C VAL A 21 -3.44 -15.11 17.29
N GLY A 22 -2.91 -16.18 17.83
CA GLY A 22 -3.22 -17.55 17.39
C GLY A 22 -2.85 -17.71 15.89
N ARG A 23 -3.81 -18.12 15.07
CA ARG A 23 -3.61 -18.25 13.61
C ARG A 23 -4.08 -17.02 12.83
N ARG A 24 -4.02 -15.85 13.43
CA ARG A 24 -4.39 -14.58 12.77
C ARG A 24 -3.23 -13.61 12.81
N LEU A 25 -3.06 -12.86 11.73
CA LEU A 25 -2.18 -11.69 11.69
C LEU A 25 -3.04 -10.45 11.69
N MET A 26 -2.70 -9.50 12.56
CA MET A 26 -3.46 -8.26 12.77
C MET A 26 -2.51 -7.07 12.89
N GLY A 27 -2.98 -5.90 12.52
CA GLY A 27 -2.24 -4.65 12.66
C GLY A 27 -2.76 -3.55 11.75
N TYR A 28 -1.84 -2.70 11.30
CA TYR A 28 -2.15 -1.62 10.37
C TYR A 28 -1.29 -1.74 9.11
N ALA A 29 -1.95 -1.75 7.96
CA ALA A 29 -1.28 -1.72 6.65
C ALA A 29 -0.88 -0.30 6.25
N ALA A 30 -1.57 0.72 6.78
CA ALA A 30 -1.27 2.13 6.60
C ALA A 30 -1.69 2.94 7.83
N THR A 31 -1.00 4.05 8.12
CA THR A 31 -1.36 5.00 9.18
C THR A 31 -1.61 6.39 8.59
N PHE A 32 -2.61 7.11 9.14
CA PHE A 32 -2.94 8.46 8.70
C PHE A 32 -1.99 9.50 9.29
N GLY A 33 -1.80 10.60 8.56
CA GLY A 33 -1.00 11.74 9.01
C GLY A 33 0.49 11.47 9.20
N THR A 34 0.93 10.23 9.03
CA THR A 34 2.35 9.89 9.09
C THR A 34 3.04 10.32 7.80
N GLU A 35 4.10 11.11 7.92
CA GLU A 35 4.89 11.54 6.78
C GLU A 35 5.83 10.41 6.32
N ALA A 36 5.76 10.10 5.03
CA ALA A 36 6.65 9.15 4.36
C ALA A 36 7.47 9.89 3.29
N LYS A 37 8.80 9.76 3.33
CA LYS A 37 9.65 10.35 2.29
C LYS A 37 9.67 9.45 1.05
N ILE A 38 9.20 9.98 -0.07
CA ILE A 38 9.09 9.26 -1.35
C ILE A 38 9.99 9.96 -2.38
N GLY A 39 11.24 9.55 -2.43
CA GLY A 39 12.22 10.21 -3.30
C GLY A 39 12.37 11.70 -2.97
N ALA A 40 11.90 12.58 -3.87
CA ALA A 40 12.04 14.04 -3.74
C ALA A 40 10.91 14.73 -2.97
N PHE A 41 9.85 14.02 -2.56
CA PHE A 41 8.71 14.60 -1.85
C PHE A 41 8.34 13.80 -0.59
N THR A 42 7.61 14.46 0.29
CA THR A 42 6.98 13.85 1.46
C THR A 42 5.50 13.59 1.18
N GLU A 43 5.02 12.42 1.53
CA GLU A 43 3.64 11.99 1.32
C GLU A 43 2.95 11.72 2.64
N THR A 44 1.68 12.09 2.73
CA THR A 44 0.78 11.72 3.83
C THR A 44 -0.50 11.12 3.28
N ILE A 45 -1.11 10.22 4.05
CA ILE A 45 -2.43 9.66 3.76
C ILE A 45 -3.44 10.36 4.67
N ARG A 46 -4.49 10.93 4.09
CA ARG A 46 -5.56 11.58 4.86
C ARG A 46 -6.54 10.56 5.40
N ALA A 47 -7.10 10.83 6.58
CA ALA A 47 -8.23 10.06 7.11
C ALA A 47 -9.40 10.08 6.10
N GLY A 48 -9.98 8.92 5.85
CA GLY A 48 -11.02 8.74 4.83
C GLY A 48 -10.53 8.23 3.49
N ALA A 49 -9.22 8.15 3.26
CA ALA A 49 -8.65 7.81 1.96
C ALA A 49 -9.03 6.40 1.44
N PHE A 50 -9.33 5.46 2.34
CA PHE A 50 -9.69 4.09 1.98
C PHE A 50 -11.20 3.84 1.92
N ARG A 51 -12.03 4.75 2.47
CA ARG A 51 -13.48 4.53 2.68
C ARG A 51 -14.21 4.11 1.42
N ARG A 52 -13.98 4.82 0.32
CA ARG A 52 -14.66 4.54 -0.95
C ARG A 52 -14.25 3.15 -1.47
N SER A 53 -12.97 2.83 -1.44
CA SER A 53 -12.45 1.55 -1.89
C SER A 53 -12.98 0.38 -1.06
N LEU A 54 -13.04 0.52 0.26
CA LEU A 54 -13.60 -0.49 1.17
C LEU A 54 -15.11 -0.66 0.97
N ALA A 55 -15.85 0.44 0.73
CA ALA A 55 -17.30 0.41 0.50
C ALA A 55 -17.65 -0.22 -0.87
N ALA A 56 -16.77 -0.14 -1.85
CA ALA A 56 -16.99 -0.71 -3.18
C ALA A 56 -17.00 -2.25 -3.19
N ALA A 57 -16.72 -2.90 -2.05
CA ALA A 57 -16.71 -4.35 -1.88
C ALA A 57 -15.86 -5.10 -2.94
N GLY A 58 -14.83 -4.45 -3.45
CA GLY A 58 -13.84 -5.08 -4.32
C GLY A 58 -13.08 -6.20 -3.58
N ASP A 59 -12.62 -7.18 -4.33
CA ASP A 59 -11.84 -8.26 -3.75
C ASP A 59 -10.38 -7.85 -3.55
N VAL A 60 -10.03 -7.53 -2.31
CA VAL A 60 -8.67 -7.15 -1.91
C VAL A 60 -7.92 -8.41 -1.46
N LEU A 61 -6.70 -8.59 -1.96
CA LEU A 61 -5.85 -9.74 -1.64
C LEU A 61 -4.90 -9.42 -0.48
N ALA A 62 -4.61 -10.42 0.35
CA ALA A 62 -3.49 -10.42 1.27
C ALA A 62 -2.40 -11.35 0.73
N LEU A 63 -1.23 -10.78 0.42
CA LEU A 63 -0.12 -11.48 -0.22
C LEU A 63 1.13 -11.51 0.68
N VAL A 64 2.17 -12.16 0.21
CA VAL A 64 3.52 -12.05 0.76
C VAL A 64 4.41 -11.41 -0.31
N ASP A 65 5.16 -10.38 0.06
CA ASP A 65 6.12 -9.65 -0.79
C ASP A 65 5.53 -9.18 -2.14
N HIS A 66 4.23 -8.86 -2.17
CA HIS A 66 3.49 -8.45 -3.38
C HIS A 66 3.47 -9.52 -4.49
N ASP A 67 3.66 -10.79 -4.13
CA ASP A 67 3.66 -11.90 -5.08
C ASP A 67 2.28 -12.57 -5.15
N PRO A 68 1.55 -12.48 -6.27
CA PRO A 68 0.23 -13.11 -6.44
C PRO A 68 0.25 -14.64 -6.30
N ALA A 69 1.41 -15.29 -6.46
CA ALA A 69 1.56 -16.73 -6.22
C ALA A 69 1.61 -17.08 -4.73
N ARG A 70 1.78 -16.09 -3.85
CA ARG A 70 1.92 -16.24 -2.40
C ARG A 70 0.71 -15.64 -1.68
N LEU A 71 -0.49 -16.09 -2.04
CA LEU A 71 -1.76 -15.65 -1.46
C LEU A 71 -1.91 -16.21 -0.04
N LEU A 72 -2.26 -15.32 0.91
CA LEU A 72 -2.58 -15.67 2.29
C LEU A 72 -4.09 -15.66 2.56
N ALA A 73 -4.77 -14.61 2.13
CA ALA A 73 -6.17 -14.35 2.45
C ALA A 73 -6.78 -13.39 1.41
N ARG A 74 -8.11 -13.22 1.44
CA ARG A 74 -8.80 -12.26 0.57
C ARG A 74 -10.13 -11.81 1.18
N THR A 75 -10.58 -10.63 0.84
CA THR A 75 -11.87 -10.11 1.32
C THR A 75 -13.05 -10.91 0.75
N GLY A 76 -12.96 -11.34 -0.51
CA GLY A 76 -14.01 -12.10 -1.19
C GLY A 76 -14.36 -13.44 -0.54
N SER A 77 -13.42 -14.07 0.19
CA SER A 77 -13.67 -15.29 0.97
C SER A 77 -13.91 -15.03 2.47
N GLY A 78 -13.86 -13.76 2.91
CA GLY A 78 -13.98 -13.39 4.32
C GLY A 78 -12.77 -13.72 5.19
N THR A 79 -11.70 -14.25 4.60
CA THR A 79 -10.46 -14.59 5.33
C THR A 79 -9.56 -13.37 5.57
N LEU A 80 -9.78 -12.27 4.85
CA LEU A 80 -9.21 -10.95 5.09
C LEU A 80 -10.32 -9.98 5.49
N ARG A 81 -10.15 -9.29 6.58
CA ARG A 81 -11.02 -8.21 7.05
C ARG A 81 -10.23 -6.92 7.09
N LEU A 82 -10.74 -5.90 6.43
CA LEU A 82 -10.14 -4.56 6.37
C LEU A 82 -11.14 -3.55 6.91
N SER A 83 -10.65 -2.62 7.69
CA SER A 83 -11.45 -1.50 8.19
C SER A 83 -10.60 -0.24 8.29
N GLU A 84 -11.23 0.91 8.11
CA GLU A 84 -10.61 2.20 8.36
C GLU A 84 -11.10 2.72 9.72
N ASP A 85 -10.18 3.08 10.60
CA ASP A 85 -10.45 3.75 11.88
C ASP A 85 -9.73 5.12 11.97
N ALA A 86 -9.70 5.71 13.16
CA ALA A 86 -9.04 7.00 13.37
C ALA A 86 -7.51 6.95 13.17
N ARG A 87 -6.90 5.78 13.26
CA ARG A 87 -5.45 5.57 13.13
C ARG A 87 -5.02 5.27 11.70
N GLY A 88 -5.81 4.51 10.95
CA GLY A 88 -5.44 4.11 9.60
C GLY A 88 -6.25 2.95 9.02
N LEU A 89 -5.63 2.22 8.11
CA LEU A 89 -6.14 0.99 7.52
C LEU A 89 -5.76 -0.21 8.40
N ALA A 90 -6.69 -0.65 9.24
CA ALA A 90 -6.54 -1.87 10.03
C ALA A 90 -6.79 -3.10 9.18
N PHE A 91 -6.02 -4.15 9.43
CA PHE A 91 -6.22 -5.46 8.83
C PHE A 91 -6.32 -6.56 9.89
N ASP A 92 -7.04 -7.61 9.55
CA ASP A 92 -7.17 -8.83 10.31
C ASP A 92 -7.33 -9.97 9.30
N LEU A 93 -6.35 -10.86 9.23
CA LEU A 93 -6.35 -11.99 8.30
C LEU A 93 -6.20 -13.33 8.99
N ASP A 94 -6.94 -14.31 8.52
CA ASP A 94 -6.82 -15.71 8.93
C ASP A 94 -5.66 -16.35 8.13
N VAL A 95 -4.64 -16.83 8.86
CA VAL A 95 -3.48 -17.46 8.23
C VAL A 95 -3.82 -18.88 7.80
N PRO A 96 -3.66 -19.24 6.51
CA PRO A 96 -3.95 -20.59 6.03
C PRO A 96 -3.00 -21.63 6.64
N ASP A 97 -3.48 -22.89 6.78
CA ASP A 97 -2.65 -23.97 7.28
C ASP A 97 -1.76 -24.57 6.17
N THR A 98 -0.93 -23.72 5.61
CA THR A 98 0.11 -24.04 4.65
C THR A 98 1.49 -23.88 5.28
N GLN A 99 2.54 -24.38 4.63
CA GLN A 99 3.91 -24.12 5.07
C GLN A 99 4.20 -22.62 5.14
N LEU A 100 3.82 -21.87 4.10
CA LEU A 100 3.96 -20.41 4.05
C LEU A 100 3.29 -19.73 5.26
N GLY A 101 2.05 -20.12 5.59
CA GLY A 101 1.32 -19.56 6.71
C GLY A 101 1.99 -19.84 8.05
N ARG A 102 2.46 -21.07 8.27
CA ARG A 102 3.19 -21.46 9.50
C ARG A 102 4.49 -20.70 9.65
N ASP A 103 5.27 -20.55 8.57
CA ASP A 103 6.54 -19.82 8.58
C ASP A 103 6.32 -18.35 8.94
N LEU A 104 5.27 -17.71 8.38
CA LEU A 104 4.95 -16.32 8.68
C LEU A 104 4.52 -16.09 10.12
N LEU A 105 3.75 -17.02 10.73
CA LEU A 105 3.39 -16.92 12.15
C LEU A 105 4.64 -16.96 13.03
N ILE A 106 5.55 -17.91 12.77
CA ILE A 106 6.81 -18.04 13.51
C ILE A 106 7.65 -16.76 13.34
N MET A 107 7.80 -16.25 12.11
CA MET A 107 8.57 -15.03 11.85
C MET A 107 7.94 -13.80 12.50
N THR A 108 6.60 -13.73 12.57
CA THR A 108 5.89 -12.64 13.26
C THR A 108 6.19 -12.66 14.76
N GLU A 109 6.09 -13.82 15.40
CA GLU A 109 6.40 -13.99 16.82
C GLU A 109 7.85 -13.63 17.16
N ARG A 110 8.77 -13.98 16.29
CA ARG A 110 10.20 -13.65 16.39
C ARG A 110 10.51 -12.19 16.05
N ARG A 111 9.56 -11.44 15.46
CA ARG A 111 9.73 -10.07 14.94
C ARG A 111 10.75 -9.98 13.81
N ASP A 112 10.83 -11.02 12.99
CA ASP A 112 11.74 -11.09 11.84
C ASP A 112 11.13 -10.49 10.56
N LEU A 113 9.83 -10.11 10.58
CA LEU A 113 9.16 -9.54 9.41
C LEU A 113 9.46 -8.05 9.23
N GLY A 114 9.54 -7.61 7.98
CA GLY A 114 9.73 -6.21 7.61
C GLY A 114 8.48 -5.33 7.82
N GLY A 115 7.32 -5.92 8.07
CA GLY A 115 6.07 -5.21 8.33
C GLY A 115 4.98 -5.50 7.30
N MET A 116 4.11 -4.52 7.08
CA MET A 116 3.04 -4.57 6.08
C MET A 116 3.29 -3.55 4.98
N SER A 117 2.80 -3.85 3.80
CA SER A 117 2.74 -2.94 2.66
C SER A 117 1.36 -3.00 2.03
N PHE A 118 0.99 -2.02 1.23
CA PHE A 118 -0.24 -2.04 0.45
C PHE A 118 0.00 -1.47 -0.94
N SER A 119 -0.75 -1.96 -1.92
CA SER A 119 -0.75 -1.47 -3.29
C SER A 119 -2.05 -0.77 -3.60
N PHE A 120 -1.96 0.37 -4.24
CA PHE A 120 -3.10 1.22 -4.52
C PHE A 120 -2.91 2.03 -5.81
N ARG A 121 -3.99 2.63 -6.29
CA ARG A 121 -3.99 3.70 -7.28
C ARG A 121 -4.58 4.95 -6.63
N ALA A 122 -3.85 6.06 -6.64
CA ALA A 122 -4.41 7.34 -6.21
C ALA A 122 -5.51 7.79 -7.19
N THR A 123 -6.72 8.02 -6.68
CA THR A 123 -7.85 8.54 -7.45
C THR A 123 -8.07 10.02 -7.18
N LYS A 124 -7.69 10.49 -5.99
CA LYS A 124 -7.67 11.90 -5.63
C LYS A 124 -6.47 12.21 -4.75
N GLU A 125 -5.71 13.21 -5.14
CA GLU A 125 -4.53 13.68 -4.42
C GLU A 125 -4.48 15.22 -4.43
N ALA A 126 -3.73 15.80 -3.50
CA ALA A 126 -3.40 17.20 -3.49
C ALA A 126 -1.88 17.37 -3.37
N TRP A 127 -1.39 18.47 -3.93
CA TRP A 127 0.00 18.87 -3.85
C TRP A 127 0.07 20.28 -3.25
N PRO A 128 0.05 20.40 -1.90
CA PRO A 128 0.19 21.70 -1.23
C PRO A 128 1.47 22.43 -1.61
N SER A 129 2.52 21.68 -1.94
CA SER A 129 3.76 22.17 -2.54
C SER A 129 4.38 21.09 -3.44
N VAL A 130 5.42 21.43 -4.20
CA VAL A 130 6.15 20.46 -5.06
C VAL A 130 6.81 19.33 -4.25
N GLU A 131 7.02 19.55 -2.95
CA GLU A 131 7.66 18.62 -2.03
C GLU A 131 6.67 17.88 -1.12
N ARG A 132 5.36 18.18 -1.21
CA ARG A 132 4.33 17.59 -0.34
C ARG A 132 3.18 17.04 -1.16
N ARG A 133 2.88 15.77 -0.97
CA ARG A 133 1.74 15.06 -1.56
C ARG A 133 0.79 14.60 -0.46
N GLU A 134 -0.51 14.80 -0.66
CA GLU A 134 -1.55 14.26 0.20
C GLU A 134 -2.42 13.29 -0.60
N LEU A 135 -2.50 12.04 -0.17
CA LEU A 135 -3.42 11.05 -0.70
C LEU A 135 -4.79 11.26 -0.04
N ILE A 136 -5.80 11.64 -0.83
CA ILE A 136 -7.15 12.00 -0.35
C ILE A 136 -8.12 10.84 -0.57
N ASP A 137 -8.00 10.14 -1.71
CA ASP A 137 -8.83 8.99 -2.06
C ASP A 137 -8.01 8.04 -2.94
N LEU A 138 -8.19 6.75 -2.72
CA LEU A 138 -7.43 5.73 -3.44
C LEU A 138 -8.23 4.45 -3.67
N ASP A 139 -7.87 3.70 -4.71
CA ASP A 139 -8.33 2.34 -4.95
C ASP A 139 -7.30 1.37 -4.36
N LEU A 140 -7.70 0.63 -3.33
CA LEU A 140 -6.86 -0.39 -2.70
C LEU A 140 -6.91 -1.68 -3.52
N HIS A 141 -5.75 -2.24 -3.86
CA HIS A 141 -5.65 -3.46 -4.65
C HIS A 141 -5.26 -4.67 -3.80
N GLU A 142 -4.29 -4.50 -2.89
CA GLU A 142 -3.84 -5.58 -2.02
C GLU A 142 -3.13 -5.03 -0.78
N VAL A 143 -3.01 -5.87 0.24
CA VAL A 143 -2.10 -5.70 1.37
C VAL A 143 -1.09 -6.84 1.36
N SER A 144 0.15 -6.59 1.78
CA SER A 144 1.20 -7.61 1.77
C SER A 144 1.98 -7.64 3.07
N VAL A 145 2.22 -8.85 3.56
CA VAL A 145 3.25 -9.11 4.57
C VAL A 145 4.61 -9.03 3.88
N ILE A 146 5.51 -8.20 4.39
CA ILE A 146 6.86 -8.05 3.86
C ILE A 146 7.83 -8.84 4.73
N GLN A 147 8.52 -9.81 4.12
CA GLN A 147 9.42 -10.69 4.85
C GLN A 147 10.77 -10.02 5.14
N ALA A 148 11.32 -9.29 4.19
CA ALA A 148 12.56 -8.54 4.37
C ALA A 148 12.29 -7.03 4.38
N TRP A 149 13.21 -6.26 4.95
CA TRP A 149 13.16 -4.81 4.80
C TRP A 149 13.11 -4.46 3.32
N PRO A 150 12.19 -3.58 2.89
CA PRO A 150 12.25 -3.10 1.52
C PRO A 150 13.64 -2.50 1.33
N ALA A 151 14.40 -3.02 0.38
CA ALA A 151 15.79 -2.63 0.13
C ALA A 151 15.95 -1.10 -0.05
N TYR A 152 14.85 -0.43 -0.46
CA TYR A 152 14.71 1.03 -0.47
C TYR A 152 13.21 1.39 -0.40
N PRO A 153 12.74 2.10 0.63
CA PRO A 153 11.35 2.60 0.67
C PRO A 153 11.01 3.60 -0.45
N ALA A 154 11.98 4.01 -1.26
CA ALA A 154 11.84 5.10 -2.21
C ALA A 154 11.98 4.74 -3.70
N THR A 155 12.42 3.53 -4.08
CA THR A 155 12.91 3.31 -5.46
C THR A 155 11.89 2.84 -6.49
N SER A 156 10.77 2.26 -6.12
CA SER A 156 9.80 1.74 -7.10
C SER A 156 8.79 2.76 -7.65
N VAL A 157 8.70 3.94 -7.03
CA VAL A 157 7.71 4.98 -7.39
C VAL A 157 8.34 6.16 -8.16
N SER A 158 9.67 6.36 -8.03
CA SER A 158 10.34 7.54 -8.54
C SER A 158 10.35 7.70 -10.06
N ALA A 159 10.28 6.63 -10.85
CA ALA A 159 10.36 6.72 -12.30
C ALA A 159 9.08 7.30 -12.95
N ARG A 160 7.87 6.91 -12.49
CA ARG A 160 6.61 7.38 -13.10
C ARG A 160 6.09 8.69 -12.53
N ALA A 161 6.27 8.96 -11.23
CA ALA A 161 5.94 10.25 -10.64
C ALA A 161 6.83 11.37 -11.24
N ARG A 162 8.13 11.10 -11.48
CA ARG A 162 9.03 12.02 -12.17
C ARG A 162 8.58 12.33 -13.60
N GLN A 163 8.18 11.33 -14.38
CA GLN A 163 7.69 11.56 -15.75
C GLN A 163 6.43 12.43 -15.81
N ARG A 164 5.50 12.30 -14.85
CA ARG A 164 4.31 13.17 -14.77
C ARG A 164 4.66 14.60 -14.35
N GLN A 165 5.60 14.79 -13.42
CA GLN A 165 6.04 16.13 -13.02
C GLN A 165 6.84 16.82 -14.13
N GLU A 166 7.74 16.13 -14.82
CA GLU A 166 8.49 16.68 -15.96
C GLU A 166 7.55 17.04 -17.11
N GLY A 167 6.54 16.23 -17.41
CA GLY A 167 5.49 16.54 -18.39
C GLY A 167 4.65 17.77 -18.01
N ALA A 168 4.26 17.91 -16.75
CA ALA A 168 3.48 19.05 -16.26
C ALA A 168 4.32 20.35 -16.21
N HIS A 169 5.59 20.28 -15.88
CA HIS A 169 6.52 21.41 -15.94
C HIS A 169 6.78 21.88 -17.38
N LEU A 170 6.96 20.95 -18.31
CA LEU A 170 7.14 21.29 -19.73
C LEU A 170 5.90 21.92 -20.34
N ILE A 171 4.71 21.48 -19.97
CA ILE A 171 3.44 22.09 -20.41
C ILE A 171 3.26 23.50 -19.83
N ARG A 172 3.56 23.72 -18.55
CA ARG A 172 3.52 25.05 -17.93
C ARG A 172 4.58 26.01 -18.49
N ALA A 173 5.79 25.53 -18.73
CA ALA A 173 6.84 26.36 -19.34
C ALA A 173 6.52 26.75 -20.78
N ARG A 174 5.87 25.87 -21.57
CA ARG A 174 5.41 26.21 -22.93
C ARG A 174 4.25 27.21 -22.95
N LEU A 175 3.35 27.17 -21.95
CA LEU A 175 2.24 28.15 -21.84
C LEU A 175 2.71 29.55 -21.41
N LEU A 176 3.83 29.65 -20.68
CA LEU A 176 4.42 30.92 -20.25
C LEU A 176 5.26 31.60 -21.34
N VAL A 177 5.68 30.87 -22.38
CA VAL A 177 6.45 31.42 -23.51
C VAL A 177 5.54 31.89 -24.66
N LEU A 178 4.23 31.54 -24.59
CA LEU A 178 3.24 31.92 -25.63
C LEU A 178 2.25 33.01 -25.14
N SER A 179 2.49 33.60 -23.97
CA SER A 179 1.80 34.78 -23.43
C SER A 179 2.77 35.95 -23.35
#